data_22350d18a4ae519f9793a75668c193f8
#
_entry.id   22350d18a4ae519f9793a75668c193f8
#
_cell.length_a   1.000
_cell.length_b   1.000
_cell.length_c   1.000
_cell.angle_alpha   90.00
_cell.angle_beta   90.00
_cell.angle_gamma   90.00
#
_symmetry.space_group_name_H-M   'P 1'
#
loop_
_entity.id
_entity.type
_entity.pdbx_description
1 polymer ?
#
loop_
_entity_poly.entity_id
_entity_poly.type
_entity_poly.pdbx_seq_one_letter_code
_entity_poly.pdbx_strand_id
1 'polypeptide(L)'
;MTSSASRPRRDTPTSPVGASADAGNGAAESTEKAPSSKAGRNLPVAIAVGLGMGAVILVSLLTVRQTWIAIVAVSAAIGTWELFGALHRAAGIRLSRVPVLIGGQAMIWLAWPFGTEGILGSLLVTVIGCFLWRMRLGAAGFVRDVGASMLVLCWVPLCMSFGTMLVVPVDGAARVLTFLIVVICSDTGGYALGALFGRHPMAPKVSPKKSWEGFGGSILFGTVGASLCVALLLDDRWWYGLIIGPLLVGCAVTGDLVESLVKRDLGIKDMGSFLPGHGGLMERLDSLCTSAPVAWLLLVVHVPPA
;
A
#
# COMPACT_ATOMS: atom_id res chain seq x y z
N MET A 1 -23.68 -7.09 69.28
CA MET A 1 -23.23 -8.41 69.71
C MET A 1 -22.10 -8.73 68.75
N THR A 2 -20.84 -8.40 69.15
CA THR A 2 -19.81 -9.19 69.80
C THR A 2 -19.49 -10.43 68.99
N SER A 3 -18.28 -10.70 68.49
CA SER A 3 -16.96 -10.78 69.08
C SER A 3 -16.00 -11.20 67.96
N SER A 4 -14.89 -10.55 67.72
CA SER A 4 -13.58 -10.68 68.31
C SER A 4 -12.73 -11.84 67.79
N ALA A 5 -11.67 -11.47 67.12
CA ALA A 5 -10.23 -11.80 67.31
C ALA A 5 -9.79 -13.25 66.95
N SER A 6 -8.68 -13.46 66.25
CA SER A 6 -7.30 -13.22 66.70
C SER A 6 -6.30 -13.66 65.60
N ARG A 7 -5.20 -12.90 65.46
CA ARG A 7 -3.89 -13.37 64.92
C ARG A 7 -3.15 -14.17 65.98
N PRO A 8 -2.16 -15.02 65.61
CA PRO A 8 -0.80 -14.78 65.94
C PRO A 8 0.22 -15.09 64.79
N ARG A 9 1.21 -14.24 64.59
CA ARG A 9 2.58 -14.06 65.06
C ARG A 9 3.56 -15.19 64.73
N ARG A 10 4.54 -14.77 63.91
CA ARG A 10 6.02 -14.94 63.93
C ARG A 10 6.57 -16.31 64.30
N ASP A 11 7.56 -16.73 63.42
CA ASP A 11 8.93 -16.94 63.90
C ASP A 11 9.92 -17.12 62.74
N THR A 12 10.99 -16.30 62.75
CA THR A 12 12.29 -16.55 62.12
C THR A 12 13.17 -17.28 63.13
N PRO A 13 14.14 -18.13 62.70
CA PRO A 13 15.51 -17.79 63.02
C PRO A 13 16.59 -18.16 61.96
N THR A 14 17.55 -17.23 61.82
CA THR A 14 19.03 -17.35 61.91
C THR A 14 19.80 -18.27 60.97
N SER A 15 20.73 -17.63 60.27
CA SER A 15 21.94 -18.18 59.62
C SER A 15 22.90 -18.82 60.63
N PRO A 16 23.85 -19.64 60.15
CA PRO A 16 25.23 -19.16 60.23
C PRO A 16 26.13 -19.46 59.01
N VAL A 17 26.96 -18.50 58.77
CA VAL A 17 28.36 -18.40 58.30
C VAL A 17 29.14 -19.72 58.18
N GLY A 18 29.83 -19.86 57.04
CA GLY A 18 30.92 -20.80 56.83
C GLY A 18 31.65 -20.52 55.51
N ALA A 19 32.83 -19.92 55.64
CA ALA A 19 33.75 -19.63 54.54
C ALA A 19 34.52 -20.85 54.05
N SER A 20 34.88 -20.83 52.74
CA SER A 20 36.24 -21.09 52.22
C SER A 20 36.18 -21.34 50.69
N ALA A 21 36.76 -20.48 49.95
CA ALA A 21 38.00 -20.63 49.18
C ALA A 21 37.98 -21.58 47.97
N ASP A 22 38.16 -20.93 46.86
CA ASP A 22 39.18 -21.22 45.81
C ASP A 22 38.83 -22.16 44.66
N ALA A 23 39.20 -21.66 43.55
CA ALA A 23 39.67 -22.24 42.33
C ALA A 23 38.85 -21.83 41.07
N GLY A 24 39.50 -20.98 40.34
CA GLY A 24 39.08 -20.50 39.01
C GLY A 24 38.87 -21.62 38.01
N ASN A 25 37.94 -21.37 37.14
CA ASN A 25 38.13 -21.77 35.74
C ASN A 25 37.29 -20.86 34.82
N GLY A 26 37.99 -20.26 33.89
CA GLY A 26 37.37 -19.38 32.89
C GLY A 26 36.33 -20.09 32.07
N ALA A 27 35.09 -19.71 32.26
CA ALA A 27 34.04 -19.96 31.30
C ALA A 27 34.00 -18.79 30.36
N ALA A 28 34.52 -19.00 29.14
CA ALA A 28 34.35 -18.15 28.03
C ALA A 28 32.86 -17.85 27.86
N GLU A 29 32.50 -16.58 28.03
CA GLU A 29 31.23 -16.04 27.62
C GLU A 29 31.13 -16.19 26.11
N SER A 30 30.53 -17.29 25.65
CA SER A 30 30.08 -17.43 24.28
C SER A 30 28.97 -16.40 24.07
N THR A 31 29.37 -15.23 23.60
CA THR A 31 28.49 -14.28 22.93
C THR A 31 27.83 -15.03 21.78
N GLU A 32 26.67 -15.60 22.06
CA GLU A 32 25.77 -16.13 21.05
C GLU A 32 25.34 -14.94 20.19
N LYS A 33 26.11 -14.74 19.12
CA LYS A 33 25.71 -13.82 18.03
C LYS A 33 24.33 -14.27 17.59
N ALA A 34 23.32 -13.50 17.97
CA ALA A 34 22.00 -13.61 17.37
C ALA A 34 22.17 -13.77 15.84
N PRO A 35 21.50 -14.75 15.23
CA PRO A 35 21.63 -14.97 13.80
C PRO A 35 21.24 -13.68 13.09
N SER A 36 22.23 -12.97 12.55
CA SER A 36 21.99 -11.91 11.60
C SER A 36 21.16 -12.54 10.50
N SER A 37 19.87 -12.22 10.42
CA SER A 37 19.03 -12.60 9.31
C SER A 37 19.67 -12.02 8.07
N LYS A 38 20.50 -12.80 7.40
CA LYS A 38 20.90 -12.60 6.02
C LYS A 38 19.67 -12.87 5.13
N ALA A 39 18.65 -12.05 5.28
CA ALA A 39 17.78 -11.70 4.19
C ALA A 39 18.64 -10.82 3.27
N GLY A 40 19.67 -11.38 2.70
CA GLY A 40 20.40 -10.82 1.58
C GLY A 40 19.38 -10.68 0.46
N ARG A 41 18.77 -9.50 0.36
CA ARG A 41 18.04 -9.07 -0.82
C ARG A 41 18.94 -9.42 -1.98
N ASN A 42 18.56 -10.39 -2.79
CA ASN A 42 19.24 -10.65 -4.05
C ASN A 42 18.96 -9.45 -4.96
N LEU A 43 19.77 -8.40 -4.81
CA LEU A 43 19.62 -7.15 -5.56
C LEU A 43 19.49 -7.40 -7.08
N PRO A 44 20.26 -8.36 -7.69
CA PRO A 44 20.05 -8.70 -9.09
C PRO A 44 18.63 -9.21 -9.39
N VAL A 45 18.07 -10.04 -8.52
CA VAL A 45 16.71 -10.57 -8.68
C VAL A 45 15.69 -9.42 -8.57
N ALA A 46 15.88 -8.49 -7.63
CA ALA A 46 15.03 -7.33 -7.49
C ALA A 46 15.05 -6.47 -8.75
N ILE A 47 16.23 -6.16 -9.28
CA ILE A 47 16.39 -5.39 -10.52
C ILE A 47 15.73 -6.13 -11.68
N ALA A 48 15.97 -7.44 -11.83
CA ALA A 48 15.40 -8.23 -12.92
C ALA A 48 13.86 -8.25 -12.88
N VAL A 49 13.25 -8.40 -11.70
CA VAL A 49 11.79 -8.35 -11.53
C VAL A 49 11.25 -6.96 -11.88
N GLY A 50 11.89 -5.88 -11.39
CA GLY A 50 11.48 -4.51 -11.70
C GLY A 50 11.57 -4.20 -13.19
N LEU A 51 12.66 -4.54 -13.85
CA LEU A 51 12.84 -4.38 -15.30
C LEU A 51 11.84 -5.23 -16.08
N GLY A 52 11.60 -6.48 -15.64
CA GLY A 52 10.62 -7.37 -16.27
C GLY A 52 9.20 -6.80 -16.21
N MET A 53 8.79 -6.30 -15.04
CA MET A 53 7.49 -5.65 -14.89
C MET A 53 7.39 -4.38 -15.76
N GLY A 54 8.42 -3.55 -15.77
CA GLY A 54 8.48 -2.35 -16.61
C GLY A 54 8.38 -2.70 -18.09
N ALA A 55 9.10 -3.73 -18.55
CA ALA A 55 9.05 -4.20 -19.94
C ALA A 55 7.65 -4.72 -20.32
N VAL A 56 6.99 -5.50 -19.45
CA VAL A 56 5.63 -5.99 -19.67
C VAL A 56 4.65 -4.81 -19.80
N ILE A 57 4.76 -3.81 -18.94
CA ILE A 57 3.92 -2.61 -19.01
C ILE A 57 4.15 -1.86 -20.32
N LEU A 58 5.41 -1.58 -20.69
CA LEU A 58 5.75 -0.86 -21.91
C LEU A 58 5.28 -1.61 -23.16
N VAL A 59 5.55 -2.91 -23.27
CA VAL A 59 5.10 -3.73 -24.39
C VAL A 59 3.57 -3.73 -24.46
N SER A 60 2.88 -3.87 -23.34
CA SER A 60 1.42 -3.80 -23.27
C SER A 60 0.87 -2.48 -23.83
N LEU A 61 1.42 -1.34 -23.38
CA LEU A 61 0.94 -0.02 -23.79
C LEU A 61 1.25 0.29 -25.26
N LEU A 62 2.40 -0.19 -25.77
CA LEU A 62 2.84 0.10 -27.14
C LEU A 62 2.25 -0.85 -28.19
N THR A 63 1.75 -2.02 -27.80
CA THR A 63 1.19 -2.99 -28.75
C THR A 63 -0.33 -3.00 -28.74
N VAL A 64 -0.95 -3.45 -27.65
CA VAL A 64 -2.39 -3.60 -27.54
C VAL A 64 -2.88 -2.97 -26.25
N ARG A 65 -3.50 -1.80 -26.33
CA ARG A 65 -3.95 -1.03 -25.13
C ARG A 65 -4.83 -1.82 -24.17
N GLN A 66 -5.61 -2.78 -24.67
CA GLN A 66 -6.47 -3.62 -23.85
C GLN A 66 -5.69 -4.55 -22.89
N THR A 67 -4.44 -4.89 -23.22
CA THR A 67 -3.60 -5.70 -22.33
C THR A 67 -3.24 -4.96 -21.03
N TRP A 68 -3.20 -3.62 -21.06
CA TRP A 68 -3.08 -2.80 -19.86
C TRP A 68 -4.24 -3.05 -18.88
N ILE A 69 -5.47 -3.16 -19.39
CA ILE A 69 -6.65 -3.44 -18.56
C ILE A 69 -6.49 -4.78 -17.84
N ALA A 70 -5.98 -5.79 -18.55
CA ALA A 70 -5.73 -7.10 -17.94
C ALA A 70 -4.66 -7.02 -16.84
N ILE A 71 -3.59 -6.21 -17.03
CA ILE A 71 -2.57 -5.98 -16.00
C ILE A 71 -3.20 -5.32 -14.77
N VAL A 72 -4.01 -4.27 -14.96
CA VAL A 72 -4.73 -3.60 -13.88
C VAL A 72 -5.68 -4.56 -13.17
N ALA A 73 -6.44 -5.36 -13.92
CA ALA A 73 -7.41 -6.33 -13.39
C ALA A 73 -6.73 -7.41 -12.53
N VAL A 74 -5.64 -7.99 -13.03
CA VAL A 74 -4.87 -9.00 -12.29
C VAL A 74 -4.23 -8.39 -11.05
N SER A 75 -3.61 -7.21 -11.18
CA SER A 75 -2.98 -6.52 -10.05
C SER A 75 -4.00 -6.17 -8.96
N ALA A 76 -5.17 -5.66 -9.33
CA ALA A 76 -6.25 -5.36 -8.40
C ALA A 76 -6.80 -6.63 -7.73
N ALA A 77 -6.93 -7.74 -8.45
CA ALA A 77 -7.39 -9.01 -7.88
C ALA A 77 -6.40 -9.53 -6.82
N ILE A 78 -5.10 -9.52 -7.13
CA ILE A 78 -4.06 -9.98 -6.21
C ILE A 78 -3.97 -9.06 -4.99
N GLY A 79 -3.91 -7.71 -5.17
CA GLY A 79 -3.88 -6.75 -4.06
C GLY A 79 -5.10 -6.86 -3.16
N THR A 80 -6.31 -7.02 -3.74
CA THR A 80 -7.56 -7.27 -3.00
C THR A 80 -7.48 -8.57 -2.20
N TRP A 81 -6.93 -9.64 -2.79
CA TRP A 81 -6.76 -10.93 -2.12
C TRP A 81 -5.77 -10.86 -0.95
N GLU A 82 -4.63 -10.19 -1.12
CA GLU A 82 -3.65 -9.99 -0.06
C GLU A 82 -4.25 -9.21 1.12
N LEU A 83 -4.95 -8.12 0.82
CA LEU A 83 -5.62 -7.29 1.84
C LEU A 83 -6.71 -8.08 2.58
N PHE A 84 -7.50 -8.90 1.88
CA PHE A 84 -8.43 -9.82 2.53
C PHE A 84 -7.74 -10.78 3.49
N GLY A 85 -6.62 -11.35 3.05
CA GLY A 85 -5.82 -12.25 3.87
C GLY A 85 -5.28 -11.57 5.13
N ALA A 86 -4.76 -10.36 5.00
CA ALA A 86 -4.25 -9.57 6.11
C ALA A 86 -5.33 -9.23 7.14
N LEU A 87 -6.45 -8.67 6.71
CA LEU A 87 -7.58 -8.30 7.58
C LEU A 87 -8.20 -9.51 8.28
N HIS A 88 -8.30 -10.63 7.59
CA HIS A 88 -8.85 -11.85 8.18
C HIS A 88 -7.91 -12.49 9.21
N ARG A 89 -6.62 -12.61 8.88
CA ARG A 89 -5.63 -13.24 9.77
C ARG A 89 -5.35 -12.41 11.02
N ALA A 90 -5.22 -11.09 10.87
CA ALA A 90 -4.84 -10.22 11.97
C ALA A 90 -6.02 -9.82 12.86
N ALA A 91 -7.19 -9.54 12.30
CA ALA A 91 -8.34 -9.01 13.04
C ALA A 91 -9.59 -9.92 13.02
N GLY A 92 -9.55 -11.08 12.38
CA GLY A 92 -10.70 -11.99 12.29
C GLY A 92 -11.90 -11.40 11.54
N ILE A 93 -11.67 -10.42 10.64
CA ILE A 93 -12.72 -9.73 9.87
C ILE A 93 -13.26 -10.67 8.79
N ARG A 94 -14.59 -10.76 8.69
CA ARG A 94 -15.28 -11.60 7.71
C ARG A 94 -15.74 -10.78 6.52
N LEU A 95 -14.82 -10.57 5.57
CA LEU A 95 -15.06 -9.76 4.40
C LEU A 95 -16.01 -10.45 3.39
N SER A 96 -16.75 -9.64 2.64
CA SER A 96 -17.60 -10.07 1.53
C SER A 96 -16.75 -10.36 0.29
N ARG A 97 -15.90 -11.41 0.35
CA ARG A 97 -14.83 -11.68 -0.63
C ARG A 97 -15.36 -11.81 -2.06
N VAL A 98 -16.40 -12.62 -2.25
CA VAL A 98 -16.95 -12.91 -3.59
C VAL A 98 -17.54 -11.66 -4.25
N PRO A 99 -18.45 -10.91 -3.59
CA PRO A 99 -18.96 -9.66 -4.16
C PRO A 99 -17.86 -8.65 -4.50
N VAL A 100 -16.88 -8.45 -3.60
CA VAL A 100 -15.80 -7.47 -3.83
C VAL A 100 -14.88 -7.88 -4.97
N LEU A 101 -14.54 -9.17 -5.11
CA LEU A 101 -13.70 -9.63 -6.22
C LEU A 101 -14.44 -9.54 -7.56
N ILE A 102 -15.68 -10.04 -7.65
CA ILE A 102 -16.46 -10.01 -8.90
C ILE A 102 -16.78 -8.57 -9.28
N GLY A 103 -17.28 -7.77 -8.32
CA GLY A 103 -17.63 -6.39 -8.57
C GLY A 103 -16.42 -5.51 -8.86
N GLY A 104 -15.29 -5.77 -8.21
CA GLY A 104 -14.03 -5.11 -8.50
C GLY A 104 -13.54 -5.37 -9.92
N GLN A 105 -13.64 -6.62 -10.38
CA GLN A 105 -13.35 -6.94 -11.78
C GLN A 105 -14.35 -6.27 -12.73
N ALA A 106 -15.64 -6.27 -12.38
CA ALA A 106 -16.65 -5.58 -13.18
C ALA A 106 -16.35 -4.08 -13.33
N MET A 107 -15.96 -3.38 -12.25
CA MET A 107 -15.55 -1.96 -12.31
C MET A 107 -14.41 -1.75 -13.31
N ILE A 108 -13.38 -2.59 -13.29
CA ILE A 108 -12.20 -2.44 -14.14
C ILE A 108 -12.54 -2.73 -15.62
N TRP A 109 -13.24 -3.83 -15.89
CA TRP A 109 -13.55 -4.23 -17.26
C TRP A 109 -14.65 -3.36 -17.90
N LEU A 110 -15.67 -2.96 -17.14
CA LEU A 110 -16.75 -2.10 -17.64
C LEU A 110 -16.36 -0.62 -17.74
N ALA A 111 -15.24 -0.20 -17.10
CA ALA A 111 -14.67 1.12 -17.31
C ALA A 111 -14.27 1.37 -18.78
N TRP A 112 -13.86 0.34 -19.51
CA TRP A 112 -13.47 0.48 -20.92
C TRP A 112 -14.64 0.85 -21.84
N PRO A 113 -15.76 0.07 -21.92
CA PRO A 113 -16.87 0.38 -22.82
C PRO A 113 -17.84 1.44 -22.28
N PHE A 114 -17.99 1.59 -20.96
CA PHE A 114 -19.01 2.44 -20.35
C PHE A 114 -18.47 3.59 -19.50
N GLY A 115 -17.15 3.73 -19.42
CA GLY A 115 -16.52 4.82 -18.67
C GLY A 115 -16.92 4.85 -17.19
N THR A 116 -17.17 6.05 -16.68
CA THR A 116 -17.59 6.29 -15.29
C THR A 116 -18.92 5.66 -14.94
N GLU A 117 -19.85 5.52 -15.90
CA GLU A 117 -21.15 4.87 -15.69
C GLU A 117 -20.97 3.38 -15.39
N GLY A 118 -20.05 2.72 -16.10
CA GLY A 118 -19.71 1.33 -15.83
C GLY A 118 -19.09 1.13 -14.45
N ILE A 119 -18.22 2.05 -14.02
CA ILE A 119 -17.63 2.03 -12.67
C ILE A 119 -18.71 2.21 -11.61
N LEU A 120 -19.55 3.24 -11.72
CA LEU A 120 -20.58 3.56 -10.74
C LEU A 120 -21.67 2.48 -10.66
N GLY A 121 -22.12 1.97 -11.80
CA GLY A 121 -23.11 0.89 -11.84
C GLY A 121 -22.57 -0.39 -11.17
N SER A 122 -21.33 -0.77 -11.48
CA SER A 122 -20.68 -1.92 -10.86
C SER A 122 -20.46 -1.70 -9.36
N LEU A 123 -20.07 -0.50 -8.93
CA LEU A 123 -19.91 -0.15 -7.53
C LEU A 123 -21.22 -0.31 -6.76
N LEU A 124 -22.33 0.25 -7.27
CA LEU A 124 -23.63 0.17 -6.64
C LEU A 124 -24.10 -1.28 -6.46
N VAL A 125 -24.02 -2.09 -7.52
CA VAL A 125 -24.38 -3.51 -7.48
C VAL A 125 -23.49 -4.27 -6.48
N THR A 126 -22.21 -3.94 -6.44
CA THR A 126 -21.25 -4.60 -5.52
C THR A 126 -21.54 -4.25 -4.07
N VAL A 127 -21.87 -3.00 -3.75
CA VAL A 127 -22.25 -2.57 -2.40
C VAL A 127 -23.47 -3.35 -1.91
N ILE A 128 -24.51 -3.42 -2.74
CA ILE A 128 -25.72 -4.22 -2.44
C ILE A 128 -25.35 -5.71 -2.26
N GLY A 129 -24.52 -6.23 -3.14
CA GLY A 129 -24.02 -7.61 -3.06
C GLY A 129 -23.25 -7.89 -1.76
N CYS A 130 -22.45 -6.93 -1.28
CA CYS A 130 -21.76 -7.04 0.00
C CYS A 130 -22.73 -7.09 1.19
N PHE A 131 -23.78 -6.26 1.19
CA PHE A 131 -24.81 -6.30 2.23
C PHE A 131 -25.52 -7.65 2.25
N LEU A 132 -26.00 -8.12 1.11
CA LEU A 132 -26.69 -9.40 0.98
C LEU A 132 -25.79 -10.58 1.37
N TRP A 133 -24.53 -10.55 0.98
CA TRP A 133 -23.55 -11.57 1.33
C TRP A 133 -23.34 -11.65 2.84
N ARG A 134 -23.18 -10.48 3.49
CA ARG A 134 -22.88 -10.42 4.92
C ARG A 134 -24.09 -10.69 5.81
N MET A 135 -25.31 -10.39 5.35
CA MET A 135 -26.56 -10.68 6.08
C MET A 135 -26.70 -12.18 6.44
N ARG A 136 -26.16 -13.08 5.63
CA ARG A 136 -26.19 -14.52 5.89
C ARG A 136 -25.48 -14.93 7.18
N LEU A 137 -24.59 -14.10 7.71
CA LEU A 137 -23.77 -14.38 8.90
C LEU A 137 -24.35 -13.75 10.18
N GLY A 138 -25.54 -13.14 10.12
CA GLY A 138 -26.23 -12.53 11.24
C GLY A 138 -25.67 -11.15 11.63
N ALA A 139 -26.20 -10.55 12.71
CA ALA A 139 -25.91 -9.17 13.09
C ALA A 139 -24.54 -8.96 13.73
N ALA A 140 -23.97 -9.99 14.39
CA ALA A 140 -22.71 -9.83 15.10
C ALA A 140 -21.55 -9.45 14.18
N GLY A 141 -20.94 -8.26 14.40
CA GLY A 141 -19.84 -7.72 13.63
C GLY A 141 -20.23 -7.21 12.23
N PHE A 142 -21.51 -7.05 11.93
CA PHE A 142 -21.98 -6.63 10.60
C PHE A 142 -21.34 -5.31 10.14
N VAL A 143 -21.38 -4.26 10.97
CA VAL A 143 -20.84 -2.93 10.61
C VAL A 143 -19.32 -3.00 10.37
N ARG A 144 -18.58 -3.72 11.21
CA ARG A 144 -17.14 -3.90 11.08
C ARG A 144 -16.78 -4.62 9.78
N ASP A 145 -17.43 -5.73 9.50
CA ASP A 145 -17.11 -6.59 8.36
C ASP A 145 -17.52 -5.94 7.02
N VAL A 146 -18.67 -5.26 7.01
CA VAL A 146 -19.11 -4.46 5.84
C VAL A 146 -18.22 -3.24 5.66
N GLY A 147 -17.92 -2.49 6.73
CA GLY A 147 -17.03 -1.33 6.66
C GLY A 147 -15.65 -1.68 6.10
N ALA A 148 -15.07 -2.80 6.56
CA ALA A 148 -13.82 -3.30 6.01
C ALA A 148 -13.95 -3.75 4.54
N SER A 149 -15.07 -4.37 4.15
CA SER A 149 -15.33 -4.73 2.75
C SER A 149 -15.43 -3.50 1.86
N MET A 150 -16.08 -2.42 2.34
CA MET A 150 -16.16 -1.13 1.63
C MET A 150 -14.79 -0.46 1.53
N LEU A 151 -13.98 -0.48 2.60
CA LEU A 151 -12.62 0.03 2.57
C LEU A 151 -11.80 -0.64 1.46
N VAL A 152 -11.82 -1.98 1.40
CA VAL A 152 -11.09 -2.73 0.36
C VAL A 152 -11.63 -2.42 -1.03
N LEU A 153 -12.96 -2.39 -1.20
CA LEU A 153 -13.63 -2.11 -2.47
C LEU A 153 -13.28 -0.72 -3.02
N CYS A 154 -13.31 0.30 -2.17
CA CYS A 154 -13.03 1.67 -2.56
C CYS A 154 -11.53 1.93 -2.76
N TRP A 155 -10.69 1.32 -1.94
CA TRP A 155 -9.24 1.57 -2.01
C TRP A 155 -8.58 0.88 -3.20
N VAL A 156 -8.86 -0.41 -3.44
CA VAL A 156 -8.15 -1.16 -4.49
C VAL A 156 -8.94 -1.19 -5.79
N PRO A 157 -10.07 -1.91 -5.94
CA PRO A 157 -10.72 -2.04 -7.24
C PRO A 157 -11.25 -0.72 -7.81
N LEU A 158 -11.91 0.11 -6.97
CA LEU A 158 -12.44 1.39 -7.44
C LEU A 158 -11.33 2.33 -7.90
N CYS A 159 -10.28 2.52 -7.11
CA CYS A 159 -9.17 3.38 -7.49
C CYS A 159 -8.44 2.85 -8.72
N MET A 160 -8.20 1.53 -8.80
CA MET A 160 -7.55 0.91 -9.95
C MET A 160 -8.38 0.98 -11.24
N SER A 161 -9.72 1.05 -11.16
CA SER A 161 -10.58 1.22 -12.34
C SER A 161 -10.30 2.55 -13.07
N PHE A 162 -9.86 3.60 -12.37
CA PHE A 162 -9.39 4.84 -12.98
C PHE A 162 -8.05 4.67 -13.72
N GLY A 163 -7.22 3.70 -13.33
CA GLY A 163 -6.07 3.28 -14.12
C GLY A 163 -6.45 2.73 -15.51
N THR A 164 -7.61 2.07 -15.61
CA THR A 164 -8.21 1.69 -16.91
C THR A 164 -8.69 2.93 -17.67
N MET A 165 -9.34 3.88 -16.99
CA MET A 165 -9.82 5.11 -17.62
C MET A 165 -8.70 5.94 -18.26
N LEU A 166 -7.46 5.86 -17.75
CA LEU A 166 -6.30 6.55 -18.33
C LEU A 166 -5.96 6.04 -19.74
N VAL A 167 -6.21 4.75 -20.03
CA VAL A 167 -5.83 4.16 -21.33
C VAL A 167 -6.93 4.28 -22.40
N VAL A 168 -8.13 4.73 -22.02
CA VAL A 168 -9.29 4.82 -22.92
C VAL A 168 -9.06 5.82 -24.07
N PRO A 169 -8.57 7.06 -23.86
CA PRO A 169 -8.34 8.04 -24.93
C PRO A 169 -7.33 7.55 -25.97
N VAL A 170 -7.29 8.22 -27.12
CA VAL A 170 -6.36 7.88 -28.21
C VAL A 170 -4.91 7.95 -27.74
N ASP A 171 -4.57 8.97 -26.95
CA ASP A 171 -3.28 9.21 -26.30
C ASP A 171 -3.11 8.44 -24.96
N GLY A 172 -3.98 7.46 -24.71
CA GLY A 172 -4.04 6.74 -23.42
C GLY A 172 -2.73 6.11 -22.98
N ALA A 173 -1.91 5.60 -23.90
CA ALA A 173 -0.58 5.09 -23.58
C ALA A 173 0.31 6.18 -22.98
N ALA A 174 0.32 7.38 -23.56
CA ALA A 174 1.08 8.52 -23.04
C ALA A 174 0.57 8.98 -21.66
N ARG A 175 -0.76 8.94 -21.43
CA ARG A 175 -1.37 9.25 -20.12
C ARG A 175 -0.96 8.27 -19.04
N VAL A 176 -1.00 6.99 -19.32
CA VAL A 176 -0.56 5.94 -18.38
C VAL A 176 0.94 6.09 -18.10
N LEU A 177 1.76 6.30 -19.14
CA LEU A 177 3.21 6.52 -18.95
C LEU A 177 3.48 7.76 -18.13
N THR A 178 2.79 8.88 -18.38
CA THR A 178 2.88 10.10 -17.56
C THR A 178 2.59 9.80 -16.10
N PHE A 179 1.48 9.11 -15.81
CA PHE A 179 1.10 8.70 -14.46
C PHE A 179 2.19 7.89 -13.78
N LEU A 180 2.68 6.83 -14.44
CA LEU A 180 3.70 5.94 -13.86
C LEU A 180 5.03 6.65 -13.65
N ILE A 181 5.48 7.46 -14.62
CA ILE A 181 6.74 8.21 -14.53
C ILE A 181 6.69 9.20 -13.36
N VAL A 182 5.58 9.92 -13.18
CA VAL A 182 5.44 10.87 -12.07
C VAL A 182 5.54 10.17 -10.71
N VAL A 183 4.89 9.02 -10.55
CA VAL A 183 4.98 8.23 -9.31
C VAL A 183 6.41 7.72 -9.09
N ILE A 184 7.08 7.19 -10.13
CA ILE A 184 8.47 6.74 -10.03
C ILE A 184 9.42 7.89 -9.69
N CYS A 185 9.25 9.06 -10.31
CA CYS A 185 10.02 10.26 -10.00
C CYS A 185 9.80 10.71 -8.55
N SER A 186 8.54 10.69 -8.09
CA SER A 186 8.18 10.99 -6.69
C SER A 186 8.92 10.07 -5.71
N ASP A 187 8.85 8.77 -5.92
CA ASP A 187 9.48 7.78 -5.03
C ASP A 187 11.01 7.92 -5.03
N THR A 188 11.59 8.10 -6.23
CA THR A 188 13.04 8.28 -6.38
C THR A 188 13.51 9.57 -5.72
N GLY A 189 12.81 10.69 -5.96
CA GLY A 189 13.12 12.00 -5.36
C GLY A 189 12.97 12.00 -3.85
N GLY A 190 11.90 11.37 -3.35
CA GLY A 190 11.63 11.21 -1.93
C GLY A 190 12.70 10.38 -1.22
N TYR A 191 13.12 9.28 -1.83
CA TYR A 191 14.21 8.46 -1.31
C TYR A 191 15.55 9.19 -1.34
N ALA A 192 15.90 9.84 -2.45
CA ALA A 192 17.18 10.52 -2.63
C ALA A 192 17.34 11.68 -1.62
N LEU A 193 16.39 12.61 -1.58
CA LEU A 193 16.47 13.76 -0.69
C LEU A 193 16.20 13.38 0.78
N GLY A 194 15.34 12.39 1.02
CA GLY A 194 15.13 11.85 2.36
C GLY A 194 16.35 11.17 2.94
N ALA A 195 17.12 10.43 2.14
CA ALA A 195 18.35 9.77 2.56
C ALA A 195 19.52 10.77 2.79
N LEU A 196 19.61 11.80 1.95
CA LEU A 196 20.71 12.80 2.02
C LEU A 196 20.45 13.90 3.06
N PHE A 197 19.22 14.37 3.17
CA PHE A 197 18.88 15.58 3.94
C PHE A 197 17.82 15.34 5.02
N GLY A 198 17.21 14.14 5.11
CA GLY A 198 16.09 13.87 6.02
C GLY A 198 16.48 14.05 7.49
N ARG A 199 15.85 15.04 8.14
CA ARG A 199 16.05 15.37 9.56
C ARG A 199 14.76 15.41 10.36
N HIS A 200 13.65 15.80 9.71
CA HIS A 200 12.36 15.99 10.36
C HIS A 200 11.38 14.88 9.95
N PRO A 201 11.12 13.90 10.84
CA PRO A 201 10.17 12.83 10.55
C PRO A 201 8.77 13.38 10.29
N MET A 202 8.13 12.98 9.18
CA MET A 202 6.77 13.41 8.83
C MET A 202 5.69 12.65 9.61
N ALA A 203 5.89 11.35 9.82
CA ALA A 203 4.94 10.47 10.49
C ALA A 203 5.64 9.51 11.46
N PRO A 204 6.18 9.99 12.61
CA PRO A 204 7.06 9.19 13.49
C PRO A 204 6.44 7.90 14.01
N LYS A 205 5.12 7.90 14.27
CA LYS A 205 4.38 6.75 14.80
C LYS A 205 4.00 5.72 13.72
N VAL A 206 3.93 6.13 12.47
CA VAL A 206 3.42 5.33 11.34
C VAL A 206 4.56 4.84 10.46
N SER A 207 5.36 5.78 9.97
CA SER A 207 6.51 5.54 9.11
C SER A 207 7.68 6.45 9.54
N PRO A 208 8.53 6.00 10.49
CA PRO A 208 9.59 6.84 11.07
C PRO A 208 10.70 7.21 10.07
N LYS A 209 10.78 6.52 8.94
CA LYS A 209 11.76 6.79 7.89
C LYS A 209 11.34 7.88 6.91
N LYS A 210 10.05 8.27 6.90
CA LYS A 210 9.56 9.36 6.03
C LYS A 210 9.86 10.71 6.68
N SER A 211 10.49 11.61 5.92
CA SER A 211 10.84 12.97 6.35
C SER A 211 10.17 14.02 5.47
N TRP A 212 10.02 15.23 6.02
CA TRP A 212 9.51 16.39 5.28
C TRP A 212 10.43 16.78 4.13
N GLU A 213 11.74 16.64 4.30
CA GLU A 213 12.74 16.88 3.26
C GLU A 213 12.60 15.86 2.11
N GLY A 214 12.33 14.60 2.45
CA GLY A 214 12.00 13.58 1.47
C GLY A 214 10.72 13.91 0.72
N PHE A 215 9.67 14.37 1.41
CA PHE A 215 8.44 14.82 0.78
C PHE A 215 8.66 15.99 -0.18
N GLY A 216 9.49 16.98 0.23
CA GLY A 216 9.92 18.07 -0.66
C GLY A 216 10.63 17.54 -1.91
N GLY A 217 11.46 16.49 -1.77
CA GLY A 217 12.08 15.77 -2.88
C GLY A 217 11.08 15.11 -3.82
N SER A 218 10.10 14.41 -3.25
CA SER A 218 9.00 13.81 -4.02
C SER A 218 8.25 14.87 -4.84
N ILE A 219 7.88 15.99 -4.22
CA ILE A 219 7.20 17.11 -4.91
C ILE A 219 8.06 17.65 -6.04
N LEU A 220 9.34 17.94 -5.79
CA LEU A 220 10.24 18.50 -6.80
C LEU A 220 10.39 17.56 -8.01
N PHE A 221 10.79 16.32 -7.77
CA PHE A 221 11.04 15.37 -8.86
C PHE A 221 9.75 14.95 -9.57
N GLY A 222 8.66 14.75 -8.84
CA GLY A 222 7.36 14.45 -9.41
C GLY A 222 6.82 15.59 -10.27
N THR A 223 7.00 16.85 -9.84
CA THR A 223 6.59 18.03 -10.61
C THR A 223 7.41 18.20 -11.89
N VAL A 224 8.74 18.03 -11.80
CA VAL A 224 9.60 18.05 -12.99
C VAL A 224 9.22 16.93 -13.96
N GLY A 225 9.04 15.70 -13.44
CA GLY A 225 8.58 14.56 -14.23
C GLY A 225 7.24 14.82 -14.92
N ALA A 226 6.25 15.36 -14.19
CA ALA A 226 4.95 15.71 -14.74
C ALA A 226 5.06 16.77 -15.85
N SER A 227 5.84 17.84 -15.61
CA SER A 227 6.02 18.90 -16.59
C SER A 227 6.67 18.40 -17.88
N LEU A 228 7.70 17.55 -17.75
CA LEU A 228 8.35 16.94 -18.91
C LEU A 228 7.43 15.98 -19.67
N CYS A 229 6.68 15.14 -18.95
CA CYS A 229 5.76 14.20 -19.58
C CYS A 229 4.61 14.91 -20.29
N VAL A 230 4.04 15.97 -19.69
CA VAL A 230 2.99 16.76 -20.33
C VAL A 230 3.51 17.41 -21.62
N ALA A 231 4.72 17.96 -21.59
CA ALA A 231 5.30 18.61 -22.77
C ALA A 231 5.73 17.62 -23.87
N LEU A 232 6.32 16.48 -23.50
CA LEU A 232 6.97 15.57 -24.46
C LEU A 232 6.11 14.37 -24.88
N LEU A 233 5.22 13.89 -24.00
CA LEU A 233 4.38 12.71 -24.27
C LEU A 233 2.95 13.09 -24.66
N LEU A 234 2.45 14.20 -24.09
CA LEU A 234 1.07 14.64 -24.31
C LEU A 234 0.98 15.85 -25.24
N ASP A 235 2.13 16.38 -25.67
CA ASP A 235 2.26 17.54 -26.58
C ASP A 235 1.41 18.74 -26.14
N ASP A 236 1.38 18.97 -24.82
CA ASP A 236 0.60 20.05 -24.21
C ASP A 236 1.50 20.96 -23.36
N ARG A 237 0.91 21.96 -22.74
CA ARG A 237 1.59 23.06 -22.03
C ARG A 237 2.27 22.53 -20.76
N TRP A 238 3.58 22.59 -20.69
CA TRP A 238 4.41 22.09 -19.60
C TRP A 238 3.97 22.55 -18.18
N TRP A 239 3.39 23.76 -18.07
CA TRP A 239 2.95 24.30 -16.77
C TRP A 239 1.77 23.55 -16.14
N TYR A 240 0.99 22.76 -16.89
CA TYR A 240 0.02 21.86 -16.29
C TYR A 240 0.69 20.83 -15.36
N GLY A 241 1.94 20.47 -15.63
CA GLY A 241 2.75 19.66 -14.75
C GLY A 241 3.00 20.27 -13.36
N LEU A 242 3.00 21.61 -13.26
CA LEU A 242 3.13 22.31 -11.98
C LEU A 242 1.90 22.11 -11.07
N ILE A 243 0.76 21.77 -11.64
CA ILE A 243 -0.48 21.44 -10.91
C ILE A 243 -0.58 19.93 -10.71
N ILE A 244 -0.40 19.17 -11.79
CA ILE A 244 -0.53 17.71 -11.80
C ILE A 244 0.48 17.05 -10.85
N GLY A 245 1.75 17.45 -10.93
CA GLY A 245 2.84 16.84 -10.15
C GLY A 245 2.59 16.88 -8.64
N PRO A 246 2.45 18.07 -8.01
CA PRO A 246 2.26 18.16 -6.56
C PRO A 246 1.01 17.46 -6.06
N LEU A 247 -0.11 17.53 -6.78
CA LEU A 247 -1.35 16.88 -6.39
C LEU A 247 -1.25 15.36 -6.48
N LEU A 248 -0.65 14.86 -7.55
CA LEU A 248 -0.44 13.43 -7.74
C LEU A 248 0.52 12.85 -6.68
N VAL A 249 1.63 13.55 -6.42
CA VAL A 249 2.60 13.19 -5.38
C VAL A 249 1.96 13.19 -3.99
N GLY A 250 1.16 14.23 -3.68
CA GLY A 250 0.42 14.29 -2.42
C GLY A 250 -0.48 13.07 -2.21
N CYS A 251 -1.20 12.65 -3.25
CA CYS A 251 -2.04 11.46 -3.20
C CYS A 251 -1.24 10.16 -3.11
N ALA A 252 -0.13 10.04 -3.84
CA ALA A 252 0.74 8.86 -3.78
C ALA A 252 1.34 8.67 -2.38
N VAL A 253 1.88 9.74 -1.79
CA VAL A 253 2.41 9.72 -0.42
C VAL A 253 1.32 9.42 0.62
N THR A 254 0.11 9.93 0.41
CA THR A 254 -1.05 9.62 1.28
C THR A 254 -1.39 8.14 1.22
N GLY A 255 -1.37 7.51 0.04
CA GLY A 255 -1.64 6.09 -0.12
C GLY A 255 -0.69 5.20 0.66
N ASP A 256 0.61 5.44 0.53
CA ASP A 256 1.65 4.74 1.29
C ASP A 256 1.49 4.96 2.82
N LEU A 257 1.11 6.18 3.25
CA LEU A 257 0.82 6.42 4.67
C LEU A 257 -0.43 5.68 5.15
N VAL A 258 -1.50 5.63 4.35
CA VAL A 258 -2.71 4.87 4.67
C VAL A 258 -2.40 3.38 4.77
N GLU A 259 -1.62 2.83 3.85
CA GLU A 259 -1.18 1.44 3.91
C GLU A 259 -0.36 1.18 5.17
N SER A 260 0.57 2.09 5.50
CA SER A 260 1.37 2.01 6.71
C SER A 260 0.51 2.06 7.98
N LEU A 261 -0.54 2.90 8.02
CA LEU A 261 -1.51 2.97 9.13
C LEU A 261 -2.26 1.65 9.29
N VAL A 262 -2.78 1.09 8.21
CA VAL A 262 -3.49 -0.20 8.24
C VAL A 262 -2.56 -1.32 8.74
N LYS A 263 -1.29 -1.34 8.31
CA LYS A 263 -0.31 -2.32 8.83
C LYS A 263 -0.07 -2.17 10.33
N ARG A 264 0.00 -0.93 10.85
CA ARG A 264 0.19 -0.69 12.29
C ARG A 264 -1.04 -1.05 13.10
N ASP A 265 -2.23 -0.71 12.61
CA ASP A 265 -3.50 -1.07 13.26
C ASP A 265 -3.68 -2.60 13.35
N LEU A 266 -3.30 -3.32 12.30
CA LEU A 266 -3.33 -4.77 12.25
C LEU A 266 -2.17 -5.47 13.00
N GLY A 267 -1.16 -4.72 13.47
CA GLY A 267 0.04 -5.29 14.11
C GLY A 267 0.91 -6.13 13.18
N ILE A 268 0.83 -5.90 11.85
CA ILE A 268 1.59 -6.61 10.83
C ILE A 268 2.65 -5.72 10.20
N LYS A 269 3.61 -6.33 9.53
CA LYS A 269 4.66 -5.61 8.79
C LYS A 269 4.36 -5.60 7.29
N ASP A 270 3.94 -6.72 6.73
CA ASP A 270 3.69 -6.92 5.31
C ASP A 270 2.25 -7.43 5.12
N MET A 271 1.56 -6.95 4.08
CA MET A 271 0.17 -7.35 3.75
C MET A 271 0.13 -8.75 3.14
N GLY A 272 1.13 -9.06 2.29
CA GLY A 272 1.24 -10.29 1.55
C GLY A 272 2.68 -10.73 1.32
N SER A 273 2.84 -11.80 0.56
CA SER A 273 4.15 -12.37 0.18
C SER A 273 4.17 -12.85 -1.27
N PHE A 274 3.33 -12.26 -2.11
CA PHE A 274 3.15 -12.71 -3.50
C PHE A 274 4.41 -12.55 -4.35
N LEU A 275 5.21 -11.48 -4.10
CA LEU A 275 6.43 -11.22 -4.86
C LEU A 275 7.65 -11.73 -4.10
N PRO A 276 8.33 -12.80 -4.57
CA PRO A 276 9.54 -13.31 -3.93
C PRO A 276 10.59 -12.21 -3.77
N GLY A 277 11.05 -11.98 -2.53
CA GLY A 277 12.05 -10.95 -2.21
C GLY A 277 11.56 -9.51 -2.19
N HIS A 278 10.28 -9.22 -2.56
CA HIS A 278 9.72 -7.88 -2.63
C HIS A 278 8.50 -7.63 -1.71
N GLY A 279 8.05 -8.63 -0.95
CA GLY A 279 6.83 -8.52 -0.13
C GLY A 279 5.56 -8.80 -0.93
N GLY A 280 4.46 -8.18 -0.55
CA GLY A 280 3.20 -8.30 -1.28
C GLY A 280 3.12 -7.37 -2.49
N LEU A 281 2.16 -7.65 -3.36
CA LEU A 281 1.83 -6.76 -4.47
C LEU A 281 1.15 -5.48 -3.95
N MET A 282 0.37 -5.57 -2.86
CA MET A 282 -0.31 -4.42 -2.28
C MET A 282 0.67 -3.31 -1.89
N GLU A 283 1.86 -3.65 -1.35
CA GLU A 283 2.92 -2.69 -1.04
C GLU A 283 3.52 -1.98 -2.27
N ARG A 284 3.15 -2.38 -3.46
CA ARG A 284 3.55 -1.73 -4.72
C ARG A 284 2.40 -0.95 -5.34
N LEU A 285 1.19 -1.28 -4.95
CA LEU A 285 -0.02 -0.65 -5.45
C LEU A 285 -0.51 0.51 -4.56
N ASP A 286 -0.02 0.63 -3.34
CA ASP A 286 -0.48 1.59 -2.34
C ASP A 286 -0.50 3.04 -2.84
N SER A 287 0.62 3.50 -3.39
CA SER A 287 0.77 4.83 -4.00
C SER A 287 0.00 4.94 -5.32
N LEU A 288 0.00 3.87 -6.14
CA LEU A 288 -0.68 3.85 -7.43
C LEU A 288 -2.21 3.87 -7.28
N CYS A 289 -2.75 3.11 -6.32
CA CYS A 289 -4.19 3.07 -6.09
C CYS A 289 -4.77 4.45 -5.78
N THR A 290 -4.21 5.14 -4.80
CA THR A 290 -4.74 6.44 -4.36
C THR A 290 -4.51 7.55 -5.37
N SER A 291 -3.46 7.47 -6.18
CA SER A 291 -3.11 8.49 -7.17
C SER A 291 -3.78 8.30 -8.54
N ALA A 292 -4.23 7.07 -8.90
CA ALA A 292 -4.85 6.82 -10.20
C ALA A 292 -6.13 7.65 -10.47
N PRO A 293 -7.09 7.78 -9.52
CA PRO A 293 -8.28 8.63 -9.73
C PRO A 293 -7.91 10.09 -9.94
N VAL A 294 -6.93 10.58 -9.20
CA VAL A 294 -6.47 11.97 -9.27
C VAL A 294 -5.72 12.22 -10.58
N ALA A 295 -4.88 11.27 -11.01
CA ALA A 295 -4.22 11.34 -12.32
C ALA A 295 -5.23 11.44 -13.46
N TRP A 296 -6.24 10.56 -13.44
CA TRP A 296 -7.31 10.59 -14.43
C TRP A 296 -8.04 11.93 -14.43
N LEU A 297 -8.49 12.41 -13.27
CA LEU A 297 -9.23 13.66 -13.14
C LEU A 297 -8.41 14.85 -13.65
N LEU A 298 -7.17 14.97 -13.22
CA LEU A 298 -6.30 16.09 -13.58
C LEU A 298 -5.97 16.08 -15.08
N LEU A 299 -5.71 14.91 -15.67
CA LEU A 299 -5.44 14.78 -17.09
C LEU A 299 -6.68 15.04 -17.95
N VAL A 300 -7.88 14.67 -17.49
CA VAL A 300 -9.13 14.99 -18.21
C VAL A 300 -9.43 16.48 -18.16
N VAL A 301 -9.17 17.15 -17.03
CA VAL A 301 -9.51 18.59 -16.85
C VAL A 301 -8.49 19.50 -17.53
N HIS A 302 -7.20 19.20 -17.45
CA HIS A 302 -6.14 20.11 -17.89
C HIS A 302 -5.52 19.75 -19.24
N VAL A 303 -5.57 18.49 -19.62
CA VAL A 303 -5.00 17.96 -20.86
C VAL A 303 -6.11 17.24 -21.63
N PRO A 304 -6.93 17.96 -22.42
CA PRO A 304 -7.99 17.30 -23.19
C PRO A 304 -7.39 16.27 -24.14
N PRO A 305 -8.09 15.13 -24.38
CA PRO A 305 -7.59 14.12 -25.31
C PRO A 305 -7.48 14.69 -26.72
N ALA A 306 -6.39 14.29 -27.41
CA ALA A 306 -6.12 14.68 -28.79
C ALA A 306 -7.16 14.13 -29.78
#